data_8bc0ace38bf8059d4664fb7ee4d46cd9
#
_entry.id   8bc0ace38bf8059d4664fb7ee4d46cd9
#
_cell.length_a   1.000
_cell.length_b   1.000
_cell.length_c   1.000
_cell.angle_alpha   90.00
_cell.angle_beta   90.00
_cell.angle_gamma   90.00
#
_symmetry.space_group_name_H-M   'P 1'
#
loop_
_entity.id
_entity.type
_entity.pdbx_description
1 polymer ?
#
loop_
_entity_poly.entity_id
_entity_poly.type
_entity_poly.pdbx_seq_one_letter_code
_entity_poly.pdbx_strand_id
1 'polypeptide(L)'
;MNKYIILGLIVILGVSSNTKAETLSSALSKAYINNPIINSKRAELRSLDENVSAASSQFFPSIEVVGSYSENTLEYGELNKIKTNPLAGSLLINQKIFSGGKLINDRLSAINLVAAGRQSLRDSEQSILFEAAQAYFNYLKTEQIVRLQQNNFEVLSERLEATKIQFEVGELTLTDVAQAEARLSQAQSNLADARSLLKAREADYRSIIGLNPNNLEEWNKEFDLPQNENEAISIALKNNPQLKYYESIEKSSGYNVSSKKSMLSPQLSLRGEYIYAEDQSFLMSDDIDQYQITGQVKIPIFYGGLNWSNIRKAQEINSRDKYLIIDGKRKIRGFVKKSFAEYNASKLRISATEKQTQATDIALEGVKQEFQLGTRTTLDILDAEQEYLDARVSLVTAKNDSNISLFRLSYYLGTLTPENLNMDIIKYDPNKNYKRVKTIKIGPNRIKVIGNVDWYH
;
A
#
# COMPACT_ATOMS: atom_id res chain seq x y z
N MET A 1 70.10 16.98 14.13
CA MET A 1 70.27 16.57 12.73
C MET A 1 69.69 15.19 12.57
N ASN A 2 68.55 15.02 11.95
CA ASN A 2 68.14 14.12 10.89
C ASN A 2 66.65 14.15 10.78
N LYS A 3 66.18 14.77 9.67
CA LYS A 3 64.83 14.80 9.19
C LYS A 3 64.48 13.46 8.54
N TYR A 4 63.40 12.81 8.93
CA TYR A 4 62.78 11.76 8.14
C TYR A 4 61.44 12.30 7.59
N ILE A 5 61.46 12.58 6.28
CA ILE A 5 60.28 12.88 5.46
C ILE A 5 59.66 11.51 5.14
N ILE A 6 58.49 11.22 5.72
CA ILE A 6 57.66 10.07 5.31
C ILE A 6 56.69 10.57 4.23
N LEU A 7 56.98 10.18 2.99
CA LEU A 7 56.11 10.40 1.84
C LEU A 7 54.93 9.41 1.91
N GLY A 8 53.77 9.88 2.35
CA GLY A 8 52.53 9.07 2.36
C GLY A 8 52.00 8.89 0.95
N LEU A 9 52.17 7.68 0.44
CA LEU A 9 51.53 7.26 -0.85
C LEU A 9 50.03 7.06 -0.61
N ILE A 10 49.19 8.05 -1.01
CA ILE A 10 47.74 7.89 -1.03
C ILE A 10 47.39 7.03 -2.23
N VAL A 11 47.18 5.73 -1.99
CA VAL A 11 46.54 4.83 -2.95
C VAL A 11 45.06 5.15 -2.99
N ILE A 12 44.63 5.94 -3.98
CA ILE A 12 43.24 6.10 -4.31
C ILE A 12 42.76 4.78 -4.95
N LEU A 13 42.23 3.88 -4.14
CA LEU A 13 41.46 2.75 -4.60
C LEU A 13 40.19 3.32 -5.25
N GLY A 14 40.23 3.51 -6.55
CA GLY A 14 39.05 3.75 -7.38
C GLY A 14 38.12 2.55 -7.23
N VAL A 15 37.13 2.64 -6.36
CA VAL A 15 35.98 1.73 -6.35
C VAL A 15 35.21 2.03 -7.63
N SER A 16 35.55 1.33 -8.71
CA SER A 16 34.68 1.22 -9.87
C SER A 16 33.40 0.53 -9.38
N SER A 17 32.41 1.32 -8.97
CA SER A 17 31.06 0.83 -8.78
C SER A 17 30.58 0.33 -10.14
N ASN A 18 30.71 -0.98 -10.39
CA ASN A 18 29.96 -1.66 -11.42
C ASN A 18 28.49 -1.40 -11.14
N THR A 19 27.95 -0.37 -11.76
CA THR A 19 26.50 -0.07 -11.71
C THR A 19 25.80 -1.16 -12.49
N LYS A 20 25.52 -2.29 -11.83
CA LYS A 20 24.62 -3.30 -12.39
C LYS A 20 23.31 -2.61 -12.74
N ALA A 21 22.79 -2.90 -13.92
CA ALA A 21 21.48 -2.46 -14.33
C ALA A 21 20.44 -2.83 -13.26
N GLU A 22 19.52 -1.91 -12.99
CA GLU A 22 18.49 -2.13 -11.97
C GLU A 22 17.38 -3.02 -12.54
N THR A 23 17.22 -4.20 -11.93
CA THR A 23 16.18 -5.14 -12.33
C THR A 23 14.84 -4.75 -11.71
N LEU A 24 13.72 -5.15 -12.36
CA LEU A 24 12.37 -4.97 -11.81
C LEU A 24 12.26 -5.56 -10.39
N SER A 25 12.80 -6.76 -10.15
CA SER A 25 12.78 -7.40 -8.83
C SER A 25 13.48 -6.55 -7.77
N SER A 26 14.59 -5.89 -8.11
CA SER A 26 15.30 -4.97 -7.20
C SER A 26 14.44 -3.73 -6.89
N ALA A 27 13.83 -3.11 -7.90
CA ALA A 27 12.96 -1.96 -7.74
C ALA A 27 11.74 -2.27 -6.86
N LEU A 28 11.06 -3.41 -7.12
CA LEU A 28 9.94 -3.88 -6.32
C LEU A 28 10.35 -4.19 -4.87
N SER A 29 11.54 -4.76 -4.67
CA SER A 29 12.09 -5.04 -3.34
C SER A 29 12.30 -3.76 -2.53
N LYS A 30 12.84 -2.73 -3.17
CA LYS A 30 13.02 -1.40 -2.55
C LYS A 30 11.68 -0.76 -2.18
N ALA A 31 10.70 -0.81 -3.09
CA ALA A 31 9.36 -0.33 -2.82
C ALA A 31 8.71 -1.07 -1.64
N TYR A 32 8.77 -2.40 -1.60
CA TYR A 32 8.20 -3.21 -0.52
C TYR A 32 8.79 -2.90 0.86
N ILE A 33 10.10 -2.64 0.92
CA ILE A 33 10.81 -2.38 2.19
C ILE A 33 10.58 -0.94 2.65
N ASN A 34 10.73 0.03 1.75
CA ASN A 34 10.87 1.44 2.10
C ASN A 34 9.57 2.25 1.95
N ASN A 35 8.56 1.75 1.22
CA ASN A 35 7.37 2.55 0.95
C ASN A 35 6.61 2.93 2.25
N PRO A 36 6.35 4.22 2.49
CA PRO A 36 5.71 4.71 3.71
C PRO A 36 4.28 4.18 3.90
N ILE A 37 3.53 3.94 2.82
CA ILE A 37 2.15 3.41 2.89
C ILE A 37 2.15 1.99 3.43
N ILE A 38 3.06 1.12 2.95
CA ILE A 38 3.21 -0.25 3.48
C ILE A 38 3.58 -0.20 4.96
N ASN A 39 4.54 0.66 5.34
CA ASN A 39 4.97 0.78 6.72
C ASN A 39 3.87 1.36 7.64
N SER A 40 3.05 2.28 7.13
CA SER A 40 1.85 2.78 7.82
C SER A 40 0.84 1.66 8.05
N LYS A 41 0.56 0.82 7.02
CA LYS A 41 -0.35 -0.34 7.14
C LYS A 41 0.18 -1.41 8.09
N ARG A 42 1.49 -1.62 8.14
CA ARG A 42 2.13 -2.48 9.16
C ARG A 42 1.94 -1.93 10.57
N ALA A 43 2.02 -0.61 10.76
CA ALA A 43 1.75 0.04 12.04
C ALA A 43 0.27 -0.06 12.43
N GLU A 44 -0.65 0.16 11.49
CA GLU A 44 -2.09 -0.03 11.69
C GLU A 44 -2.42 -1.47 12.11
N LEU A 45 -1.84 -2.48 11.47
CA LEU A 45 -2.01 -3.87 11.87
C LEU A 45 -1.51 -4.13 13.29
N ARG A 46 -0.35 -3.56 13.68
CA ARG A 46 0.15 -3.68 15.05
C ARG A 46 -0.79 -3.02 16.07
N SER A 47 -1.45 -1.92 15.72
CA SER A 47 -2.48 -1.30 16.56
C SER A 47 -3.71 -2.21 16.70
N LEU A 48 -4.15 -2.86 15.62
CA LEU A 48 -5.26 -3.82 15.69
C LEU A 48 -4.93 -5.05 16.55
N ASP A 49 -3.67 -5.51 16.56
CA ASP A 49 -3.24 -6.60 17.45
C ASP A 49 -3.50 -6.29 18.92
N GLU A 50 -3.33 -5.02 19.35
CA GLU A 50 -3.59 -4.57 20.73
C GLU A 50 -5.08 -4.66 21.10
N ASN A 51 -6.00 -4.55 20.15
CA ASN A 51 -7.43 -4.72 20.40
C ASN A 51 -7.76 -6.14 20.93
N VAL A 52 -7.00 -7.15 20.48
CA VAL A 52 -7.16 -8.52 21.01
C VAL A 52 -6.63 -8.63 22.44
N SER A 53 -5.53 -7.95 22.73
CA SER A 53 -5.00 -7.84 24.10
C SER A 53 -5.99 -7.12 25.00
N ALA A 54 -6.54 -5.98 24.57
CA ALA A 54 -7.54 -5.21 25.29
C ALA A 54 -8.84 -6.01 25.53
N ALA A 55 -9.34 -6.75 24.52
CA ALA A 55 -10.48 -7.64 24.71
C ALA A 55 -10.17 -8.80 25.68
N SER A 56 -8.94 -9.30 25.66
CA SER A 56 -8.48 -10.38 26.55
C SER A 56 -8.25 -9.89 27.98
N SER A 57 -7.92 -8.62 28.21
CA SER A 57 -7.70 -8.06 29.54
C SER A 57 -8.99 -8.11 30.40
N GLN A 58 -10.14 -8.08 29.74
CA GLN A 58 -11.45 -8.17 30.42
C GLN A 58 -11.66 -9.51 31.15
N PHE A 59 -10.84 -10.54 30.91
CA PHE A 59 -10.87 -11.84 31.62
C PHE A 59 -10.03 -11.82 32.90
N PHE A 60 -9.28 -10.75 33.15
CA PHE A 60 -8.45 -10.61 34.35
C PHE A 60 -9.07 -9.58 35.32
N PRO A 61 -8.70 -9.64 36.60
CA PRO A 61 -9.16 -8.64 37.56
C PRO A 61 -8.57 -7.26 37.23
N SER A 62 -9.37 -6.21 37.43
CA SER A 62 -8.86 -4.83 37.59
C SER A 62 -8.51 -4.58 39.04
N ILE A 63 -7.39 -3.92 39.30
CA ILE A 63 -6.91 -3.51 40.61
C ILE A 63 -6.73 -2.01 40.58
N GLU A 64 -7.41 -1.31 41.44
CA GLU A 64 -7.41 0.15 41.55
C GLU A 64 -7.12 0.57 42.96
N VAL A 65 -6.27 1.57 43.16
CA VAL A 65 -6.06 2.26 44.43
C VAL A 65 -6.61 3.66 44.27
N VAL A 66 -7.49 4.04 45.19
CA VAL A 66 -8.11 5.38 45.20
C VAL A 66 -7.80 6.04 46.54
N GLY A 67 -7.24 7.23 46.49
CA GLY A 67 -7.06 8.10 47.67
C GLY A 67 -7.96 9.33 47.53
N SER A 68 -8.64 9.72 48.62
CA SER A 68 -9.44 10.93 48.64
C SER A 68 -9.21 11.71 49.94
N TYR A 69 -9.13 13.03 49.82
CA TYR A 69 -9.16 13.98 50.92
C TYR A 69 -10.27 14.97 50.62
N SER A 70 -11.08 15.26 51.65
CA SER A 70 -12.14 16.26 51.53
C SER A 70 -12.22 17.10 52.80
N GLU A 71 -12.72 18.32 52.69
CA GLU A 71 -13.06 19.19 53.79
C GLU A 71 -14.58 19.33 53.79
N ASN A 72 -15.22 18.82 54.85
CA ASN A 72 -16.67 18.87 55.01
C ASN A 72 -17.02 19.82 56.14
N THR A 73 -17.98 20.68 55.91
CA THR A 73 -18.56 21.56 56.96
C THR A 73 -20.05 21.28 57.01
N LEU A 74 -20.51 20.83 58.15
CA LEU A 74 -21.94 20.66 58.44
C LEU A 74 -22.43 21.81 59.34
N GLU A 75 -23.39 22.58 58.88
CA GLU A 75 -24.11 23.57 59.68
C GLU A 75 -25.47 22.99 60.07
N TYR A 76 -25.69 22.80 61.40
CA TYR A 76 -26.93 22.32 61.88
C TYR A 76 -27.56 23.36 62.83
N GLY A 77 -28.51 24.14 62.31
CA GLY A 77 -29.11 25.28 63.00
C GLY A 77 -28.16 26.47 63.22
N GLU A 78 -28.56 27.44 64.06
CA GLU A 78 -27.79 28.69 64.28
C GLU A 78 -26.51 28.55 65.13
N LEU A 79 -26.25 27.39 65.78
CA LEU A 79 -25.26 27.28 66.84
C LEU A 79 -24.10 26.27 66.66
N ASN A 80 -24.12 25.34 65.68
CA ASN A 80 -23.07 24.34 65.59
C ASN A 80 -22.56 24.16 64.12
N LYS A 81 -21.31 24.58 63.92
CA LYS A 81 -20.50 24.22 62.69
C LYS A 81 -19.56 23.10 63.11
N ILE A 82 -19.77 21.92 62.55
CA ILE A 82 -18.85 20.79 62.68
C ILE A 82 -18.06 20.66 61.44
N LYS A 83 -16.72 20.65 61.49
CA LYS A 83 -15.79 20.42 60.41
C LYS A 83 -15.20 19.03 60.53
N THR A 84 -15.12 18.32 59.43
CA THR A 84 -14.37 17.06 59.32
C THR A 84 -13.46 17.13 58.10
N ASN A 85 -12.30 16.52 58.18
CA ASN A 85 -11.32 16.46 57.09
C ASN A 85 -11.03 14.99 56.72
N PRO A 86 -12.01 14.25 56.19
CA PRO A 86 -11.83 12.85 55.90
C PRO A 86 -10.69 12.59 54.92
N LEU A 87 -9.77 11.73 55.37
CA LEU A 87 -8.75 11.12 54.52
C LEU A 87 -9.12 9.65 54.32
N ALA A 88 -9.31 9.23 53.10
CA ALA A 88 -9.63 7.84 52.81
C ALA A 88 -8.74 7.25 51.71
N GLY A 89 -8.36 6.00 51.92
CA GLY A 89 -7.66 5.17 50.93
C GLY A 89 -8.45 3.88 50.70
N SER A 90 -8.63 3.49 49.46
CA SER A 90 -9.24 2.20 49.13
C SER A 90 -8.45 1.42 48.10
N LEU A 91 -8.41 0.09 48.30
CA LEU A 91 -7.93 -0.87 47.32
C LEU A 91 -9.13 -1.65 46.79
N LEU A 92 -9.39 -1.56 45.49
CA LEU A 92 -10.53 -2.17 44.84
C LEU A 92 -10.06 -3.21 43.82
N ILE A 93 -10.58 -4.44 43.92
CA ILE A 93 -10.34 -5.54 43.01
C ILE A 93 -11.67 -5.94 42.39
N ASN A 94 -11.83 -5.80 41.07
CA ASN A 94 -13.05 -6.23 40.37
C ASN A 94 -12.74 -7.33 39.38
N GLN A 95 -13.46 -8.47 39.42
CA GLN A 95 -13.36 -9.58 38.50
C GLN A 95 -14.73 -9.94 37.94
N LYS A 96 -14.85 -9.90 36.60
CA LYS A 96 -16.03 -10.46 35.93
C LYS A 96 -15.87 -11.97 35.84
N ILE A 97 -16.80 -12.71 36.49
CA ILE A 97 -16.79 -14.18 36.49
C ILE A 97 -17.60 -14.73 35.33
N PHE A 98 -18.75 -14.12 35.02
CA PHE A 98 -19.64 -14.52 33.97
C PHE A 98 -20.31 -13.30 33.33
N SER A 99 -20.39 -13.26 32.02
CA SER A 99 -20.98 -12.15 31.26
C SER A 99 -21.88 -12.63 30.10
N GLY A 100 -22.51 -13.79 30.25
CA GLY A 100 -23.37 -14.36 29.21
C GLY A 100 -22.65 -14.70 27.90
N GLY A 101 -21.32 -14.86 27.93
CA GLY A 101 -20.49 -15.08 26.73
C GLY A 101 -20.03 -13.77 26.04
N LYS A 102 -20.36 -12.59 26.57
CA LYS A 102 -19.98 -11.29 25.99
C LYS A 102 -18.47 -11.18 25.78
N LEU A 103 -17.64 -11.46 26.80
CA LEU A 103 -16.19 -11.34 26.73
C LEU A 103 -15.57 -12.26 25.68
N ILE A 104 -16.12 -13.48 25.52
CA ILE A 104 -15.67 -14.43 24.49
C ILE A 104 -15.96 -13.88 23.10
N ASN A 105 -17.19 -13.38 22.89
CA ASN A 105 -17.62 -12.84 21.60
C ASN A 105 -16.86 -11.54 21.25
N ASP A 106 -16.60 -10.65 22.21
CA ASP A 106 -15.80 -9.44 22.00
C ASP A 106 -14.37 -9.80 21.57
N ARG A 107 -13.76 -10.80 22.23
CA ARG A 107 -12.42 -11.28 21.83
C ARG A 107 -12.41 -11.93 20.45
N LEU A 108 -13.42 -12.74 20.09
CA LEU A 108 -13.55 -13.35 18.78
C LEU A 108 -13.78 -12.30 17.68
N SER A 109 -14.56 -11.27 17.97
CA SER A 109 -14.72 -10.10 17.11
C SER A 109 -13.38 -9.41 16.88
N ALA A 110 -12.60 -9.11 17.92
CA ALA A 110 -11.28 -8.50 17.80
C ALA A 110 -10.28 -9.37 16.98
N ILE A 111 -10.29 -10.69 17.18
CA ILE A 111 -9.45 -11.61 16.40
C ILE A 111 -9.79 -11.54 14.90
N ASN A 112 -11.07 -11.45 14.54
CA ASN A 112 -11.48 -11.34 13.14
C ASN A 112 -11.19 -9.94 12.56
N LEU A 113 -11.18 -8.87 13.38
CA LEU A 113 -10.68 -7.55 12.96
C LEU A 113 -9.17 -7.58 12.65
N VAL A 114 -8.37 -8.28 13.45
CA VAL A 114 -6.95 -8.50 13.13
C VAL A 114 -6.79 -9.29 11.83
N ALA A 115 -7.63 -10.33 11.62
CA ALA A 115 -7.62 -11.08 10.34
C ALA A 115 -7.96 -10.17 9.16
N ALA A 116 -8.94 -9.27 9.29
CA ALA A 116 -9.24 -8.25 8.29
C ALA A 116 -8.05 -7.30 8.07
N GLY A 117 -7.41 -6.81 9.13
CA GLY A 117 -6.21 -5.97 9.06
C GLY A 117 -5.05 -6.62 8.30
N ARG A 118 -4.85 -7.93 8.46
CA ARG A 118 -3.85 -8.69 7.68
C ARG A 118 -4.17 -8.72 6.20
N GLN A 119 -5.45 -8.85 5.83
CA GLN A 119 -5.86 -8.81 4.42
C GLN A 119 -5.75 -7.39 3.85
N SER A 120 -6.05 -6.36 4.63
CA SER A 120 -5.85 -4.95 4.25
C SER A 120 -4.37 -4.64 4.00
N LEU A 121 -3.46 -5.13 4.86
CA LEU A 121 -2.02 -5.00 4.63
C LEU A 121 -1.60 -5.70 3.33
N ARG A 122 -2.07 -6.94 3.10
CA ARG A 122 -1.75 -7.70 1.89
C ARG A 122 -2.26 -7.02 0.62
N ASP A 123 -3.46 -6.42 0.66
CA ASP A 123 -4.00 -5.63 -0.45
C ASP A 123 -3.12 -4.41 -0.73
N SER A 124 -2.72 -3.69 0.30
CA SER A 124 -1.82 -2.53 0.17
C SER A 124 -0.43 -2.92 -0.35
N GLU A 125 0.13 -4.05 0.10
CA GLU A 125 1.40 -4.58 -0.43
C GLU A 125 1.28 -4.89 -1.93
N GLN A 126 0.19 -5.52 -2.37
CA GLN A 126 -0.04 -5.80 -3.79
C GLN A 126 -0.28 -4.53 -4.62
N SER A 127 -1.02 -3.54 -4.08
CA SER A 127 -1.23 -2.25 -4.74
C SER A 127 0.09 -1.52 -4.99
N ILE A 128 0.93 -1.42 -3.97
CA ILE A 128 2.24 -0.75 -4.09
C ILE A 128 3.18 -1.50 -5.03
N LEU A 129 3.17 -2.85 -5.01
CA LEU A 129 3.94 -3.63 -5.97
C LEU A 129 3.46 -3.41 -7.41
N PHE A 130 2.16 -3.30 -7.64
CA PHE A 130 1.60 -2.96 -8.95
C PHE A 130 1.96 -1.53 -9.38
N GLU A 131 1.81 -0.55 -8.50
CA GLU A 131 2.19 0.85 -8.76
C GLU A 131 3.69 0.98 -9.05
N ALA A 132 4.54 0.27 -8.32
CA ALA A 132 5.99 0.25 -8.54
C ALA A 132 6.36 -0.39 -9.88
N ALA A 133 5.71 -1.49 -10.26
CA ALA A 133 5.88 -2.10 -11.58
C ALA A 133 5.43 -1.15 -12.69
N GLN A 134 4.30 -0.46 -12.51
CA GLN A 134 3.81 0.53 -13.47
C GLN A 134 4.76 1.71 -13.62
N ALA A 135 5.32 2.23 -12.52
CA ALA A 135 6.31 3.29 -12.55
C ALA A 135 7.59 2.86 -13.28
N TYR A 136 8.07 1.64 -12.99
CA TYR A 136 9.23 1.03 -13.65
C TYR A 136 9.05 0.94 -15.18
N PHE A 137 7.96 0.33 -15.61
CA PHE A 137 7.67 0.14 -17.02
C PHE A 137 7.41 1.46 -17.76
N ASN A 138 6.70 2.41 -17.13
CA ASN A 138 6.46 3.71 -17.73
C ASN A 138 7.73 4.54 -17.88
N TYR A 139 8.66 4.47 -16.92
CA TYR A 139 9.96 5.11 -17.06
C TYR A 139 10.75 4.50 -18.21
N LEU A 140 10.88 3.18 -18.23
CA LEU A 140 11.61 2.44 -19.27
C LEU A 140 11.05 2.73 -20.67
N LYS A 141 9.72 2.71 -20.84
CA LYS A 141 9.05 3.10 -22.08
C LYS A 141 9.44 4.52 -22.51
N THR A 142 9.34 5.47 -21.59
CA THR A 142 9.57 6.88 -21.90
C THR A 142 11.04 7.13 -22.23
N GLU A 143 11.97 6.46 -21.56
CA GLU A 143 13.40 6.49 -21.88
C GLU A 143 13.67 5.96 -23.32
N GLN A 144 13.04 4.85 -23.70
CA GLN A 144 13.15 4.32 -25.06
C GLN A 144 12.57 5.29 -26.09
N ILE A 145 11.43 5.94 -25.80
CA ILE A 145 10.84 6.95 -26.68
C ILE A 145 11.78 8.15 -26.83
N VAL A 146 12.41 8.63 -25.75
CA VAL A 146 13.40 9.71 -25.83
C VAL A 146 14.56 9.33 -26.75
N ARG A 147 15.07 8.11 -26.66
CA ARG A 147 16.13 7.61 -27.55
C ARG A 147 15.67 7.60 -29.03
N LEU A 148 14.43 7.19 -29.30
CA LEU A 148 13.87 7.19 -30.66
C LEU A 148 13.71 8.61 -31.21
N GLN A 149 13.20 9.55 -30.40
CA GLN A 149 13.02 10.95 -30.77
C GLN A 149 14.38 11.67 -30.98
N GLN A 150 15.38 11.35 -30.15
CA GLN A 150 16.72 11.87 -30.27
C GLN A 150 17.34 11.42 -31.61
N ASN A 151 17.28 10.13 -31.91
CA ASN A 151 17.78 9.58 -33.19
C ASN A 151 17.05 10.20 -34.38
N ASN A 152 15.73 10.39 -34.31
CA ASN A 152 14.95 11.03 -35.36
C ASN A 152 15.38 12.48 -35.57
N PHE A 153 15.61 13.24 -34.50
CA PHE A 153 16.13 14.60 -34.58
C PHE A 153 17.51 14.64 -35.31
N GLU A 154 18.39 13.71 -34.96
CA GLU A 154 19.73 13.62 -35.59
C GLU A 154 19.62 13.30 -37.06
N VAL A 155 18.81 12.30 -37.48
CA VAL A 155 18.57 11.93 -38.89
C VAL A 155 17.99 13.10 -39.68
N LEU A 156 16.99 13.81 -39.15
CA LEU A 156 16.38 14.94 -39.82
C LEU A 156 17.30 16.17 -39.87
N SER A 157 18.22 16.33 -38.92
CA SER A 157 19.25 17.37 -38.99
C SER A 157 20.22 17.11 -40.13
N GLU A 158 20.71 15.88 -40.25
CA GLU A 158 21.58 15.46 -41.39
C GLU A 158 20.85 15.59 -42.73
N ARG A 159 19.54 15.22 -42.74
CA ARG A 159 18.70 15.36 -43.97
C ARG A 159 18.56 16.80 -44.40
N LEU A 160 18.31 17.73 -43.48
CA LEU A 160 18.21 19.15 -43.80
C LEU A 160 19.53 19.69 -44.39
N GLU A 161 20.67 19.31 -43.81
CA GLU A 161 21.99 19.69 -44.32
C GLU A 161 22.20 19.21 -45.76
N ALA A 162 21.92 17.93 -46.01
CA ALA A 162 22.00 17.34 -47.36
C ALA A 162 21.05 18.04 -48.34
N THR A 163 19.82 18.34 -47.95
CA THR A 163 18.83 19.06 -48.77
C THR A 163 19.29 20.48 -49.14
N LYS A 164 19.93 21.19 -48.20
CA LYS A 164 20.49 22.52 -48.45
C LYS A 164 21.63 22.47 -49.48
N ILE A 165 22.54 21.52 -49.39
CA ILE A 165 23.62 21.33 -50.36
C ILE A 165 23.06 21.02 -51.75
N GLN A 166 22.06 20.14 -51.84
CA GLN A 166 21.42 19.79 -53.13
C GLN A 166 20.65 21.01 -53.73
N PHE A 167 20.06 21.86 -52.90
CA PHE A 167 19.46 23.13 -53.35
C PHE A 167 20.52 24.10 -53.90
N GLU A 168 21.67 24.25 -53.26
CA GLU A 168 22.75 25.13 -53.70
C GLU A 168 23.32 24.72 -55.10
N VAL A 169 23.34 23.42 -55.40
CA VAL A 169 23.77 22.91 -56.71
C VAL A 169 22.61 22.83 -57.71
N GLY A 170 21.39 23.22 -57.33
CA GLY A 170 20.23 23.31 -58.23
C GLY A 170 19.48 22.00 -58.47
N GLU A 171 19.72 20.95 -57.67
CA GLU A 171 19.04 19.67 -57.79
C GLU A 171 17.67 19.64 -57.09
N LEU A 172 17.49 20.45 -56.03
CA LEU A 172 16.25 20.55 -55.24
C LEU A 172 15.70 21.97 -55.20
N THR A 173 14.45 22.13 -54.78
CA THR A 173 13.75 23.43 -54.70
C THR A 173 13.83 24.04 -53.30
N LEU A 174 13.55 25.35 -53.18
CA LEU A 174 13.41 26.02 -51.90
C LEU A 174 12.27 25.41 -51.06
N THR A 175 11.25 24.85 -51.73
CA THR A 175 10.13 24.15 -51.05
C THR A 175 10.63 22.89 -50.34
N ASP A 176 11.56 22.13 -50.93
CA ASP A 176 12.15 20.95 -50.30
C ASP A 176 12.93 21.33 -49.04
N VAL A 177 13.71 22.41 -49.07
CA VAL A 177 14.43 22.92 -47.91
C VAL A 177 13.44 23.35 -46.79
N ALA A 178 12.38 24.09 -47.15
CA ALA A 178 11.38 24.53 -46.20
C ALA A 178 10.64 23.36 -45.55
N GLN A 179 10.34 22.30 -46.29
CA GLN A 179 9.74 21.06 -45.76
C GLN A 179 10.67 20.33 -44.78
N ALA A 180 11.95 20.16 -45.13
CA ALA A 180 12.94 19.56 -44.25
C ALA A 180 13.14 20.37 -42.97
N GLU A 181 13.15 21.71 -43.04
CA GLU A 181 13.27 22.59 -41.89
C GLU A 181 12.03 22.51 -40.98
N ALA A 182 10.83 22.43 -41.58
CA ALA A 182 9.59 22.23 -40.81
C ALA A 182 9.57 20.89 -40.04
N ARG A 183 10.01 19.80 -40.69
CA ARG A 183 10.12 18.46 -40.08
C ARG A 183 11.16 18.44 -38.96
N LEU A 184 12.32 19.07 -39.12
CA LEU A 184 13.34 19.19 -38.07
C LEU A 184 12.80 19.97 -36.86
N SER A 185 12.10 21.09 -37.09
CA SER A 185 11.49 21.88 -36.04
C SER A 185 10.44 21.08 -35.27
N GLN A 186 9.64 20.28 -35.97
CA GLN A 186 8.68 19.36 -35.34
C GLN A 186 9.38 18.29 -34.49
N ALA A 187 10.46 17.68 -35.00
CA ALA A 187 11.25 16.68 -34.29
C ALA A 187 11.89 17.27 -32.99
N GLN A 188 12.38 18.54 -33.10
CA GLN A 188 12.91 19.25 -31.93
C GLN A 188 11.85 19.46 -30.83
N SER A 189 10.62 19.81 -31.22
CA SER A 189 9.49 19.94 -30.29
C SER A 189 9.14 18.59 -29.65
N ASN A 190 8.99 17.54 -30.45
CA ASN A 190 8.68 16.20 -29.98
C ASN A 190 9.75 15.65 -29.01
N LEU A 191 11.03 15.92 -29.28
CA LEU A 191 12.13 15.55 -28.40
C LEU A 191 12.06 16.31 -27.06
N ALA A 192 11.74 17.61 -27.09
CA ALA A 192 11.59 18.41 -25.88
C ALA A 192 10.43 17.88 -25.00
N ASP A 193 9.30 17.53 -25.62
CA ASP A 193 8.14 16.95 -24.93
C ASP A 193 8.48 15.56 -24.34
N ALA A 194 9.17 14.72 -25.09
CA ALA A 194 9.60 13.40 -24.61
C ALA A 194 10.56 13.51 -23.41
N ARG A 195 11.50 14.45 -23.43
CA ARG A 195 12.43 14.71 -22.32
C ARG A 195 11.70 15.24 -21.08
N SER A 196 10.73 16.14 -21.28
CA SER A 196 9.87 16.63 -20.18
C SER A 196 9.09 15.49 -19.54
N LEU A 197 8.48 14.62 -20.37
CA LEU A 197 7.75 13.46 -19.88
C LEU A 197 8.68 12.48 -19.13
N LEU A 198 9.92 12.28 -19.58
CA LEU A 198 10.89 11.44 -18.88
C LEU A 198 11.18 11.97 -17.48
N LYS A 199 11.32 13.29 -17.31
CA LYS A 199 11.50 13.90 -16.00
C LYS A 199 10.28 13.70 -15.08
N ALA A 200 9.07 13.77 -15.64
CA ALA A 200 7.85 13.45 -14.88
C ALA A 200 7.84 11.97 -14.43
N ARG A 201 8.22 11.03 -15.31
CA ARG A 201 8.31 9.61 -14.97
C ARG A 201 9.42 9.29 -13.96
N GLU A 202 10.52 10.03 -13.97
CA GLU A 202 11.57 9.96 -12.94
C GLU A 202 11.01 10.36 -11.57
N ALA A 203 10.23 11.42 -11.50
CA ALA A 203 9.56 11.85 -10.27
C ALA A 203 8.53 10.82 -9.77
N ASP A 204 7.69 10.26 -10.67
CA ASP A 204 6.75 9.18 -10.35
C ASP A 204 7.48 7.95 -9.77
N TYR A 205 8.55 7.51 -10.43
CA TYR A 205 9.39 6.39 -9.97
C TYR A 205 9.96 6.64 -8.58
N ARG A 206 10.55 7.81 -8.37
CA ARG A 206 11.12 8.21 -7.07
C ARG A 206 10.06 8.26 -5.97
N SER A 207 8.85 8.75 -6.25
CA SER A 207 7.79 8.87 -5.24
C SER A 207 7.31 7.51 -4.74
N ILE A 208 7.30 6.48 -5.58
CA ILE A 208 6.77 5.15 -5.25
C ILE A 208 7.88 4.24 -4.71
N ILE A 209 9.06 4.23 -5.35
CA ILE A 209 10.16 3.32 -5.03
C ILE A 209 11.14 3.93 -4.01
N GLY A 210 11.20 5.26 -3.93
CA GLY A 210 12.01 6.00 -2.95
C GLY A 210 13.44 6.31 -3.40
N LEU A 211 13.83 5.92 -4.61
CA LEU A 211 15.17 6.15 -5.19
C LEU A 211 15.03 6.59 -6.65
N ASN A 212 16.06 7.25 -7.17
CA ASN A 212 16.12 7.58 -8.59
C ASN A 212 16.34 6.30 -9.44
N PRO A 213 15.75 6.21 -10.64
CA PRO A 213 16.01 5.12 -11.57
C PRO A 213 17.47 5.14 -12.02
N ASN A 214 18.09 3.95 -12.13
CA ASN A 214 19.47 3.83 -12.54
C ASN A 214 19.62 2.70 -13.55
N ASN A 215 19.69 3.03 -14.84
CA ASN A 215 19.87 2.11 -15.96
C ASN A 215 18.98 0.85 -15.83
N LEU A 216 17.68 1.03 -16.10
CA LEU A 216 16.69 -0.03 -15.89
C LEU A 216 16.84 -1.13 -16.95
N GLU A 217 16.75 -2.38 -16.51
CA GLU A 217 16.82 -3.56 -17.38
C GLU A 217 15.45 -3.88 -17.99
N GLU A 218 15.43 -4.30 -19.26
CA GLU A 218 14.21 -4.84 -19.86
C GLU A 218 13.76 -6.12 -19.16
N TRP A 219 12.46 -6.23 -18.92
CA TRP A 219 11.89 -7.37 -18.24
C TRP A 219 11.26 -8.36 -19.23
N ASN A 220 11.75 -9.61 -19.21
CA ASN A 220 11.35 -10.66 -20.17
C ASN A 220 10.94 -11.96 -19.46
N LYS A 221 10.45 -11.88 -18.19
CA LYS A 221 10.00 -13.09 -17.48
C LYS A 221 8.54 -13.38 -17.75
N GLU A 222 8.20 -14.65 -17.92
CA GLU A 222 6.81 -15.10 -17.99
C GLU A 222 6.24 -15.32 -16.59
N PHE A 223 4.96 -14.99 -16.40
CA PHE A 223 4.17 -15.37 -15.25
C PHE A 223 3.37 -16.63 -15.56
N ASP A 224 3.20 -17.47 -14.54
CA ASP A 224 2.23 -18.56 -14.60
C ASP A 224 0.81 -17.98 -14.47
N LEU A 225 0.14 -17.84 -15.60
CA LEU A 225 -1.19 -17.23 -15.69
C LEU A 225 -2.25 -18.31 -16.00
N PRO A 226 -3.49 -18.09 -15.53
CA PRO A 226 -4.60 -18.99 -15.85
C PRO A 226 -4.84 -19.04 -17.35
N GLN A 227 -5.18 -20.23 -17.84
CA GLN A 227 -5.38 -20.48 -19.28
C GLN A 227 -6.69 -19.90 -19.81
N ASN A 228 -7.68 -19.73 -18.95
CA ASN A 228 -8.99 -19.22 -19.33
C ASN A 228 -9.61 -18.29 -18.26
N GLU A 229 -10.63 -17.53 -18.67
CA GLU A 229 -11.33 -16.57 -17.84
C GLU A 229 -11.96 -17.19 -16.58
N ASN A 230 -12.54 -18.38 -16.70
CA ASN A 230 -13.23 -19.03 -15.57
C ASN A 230 -12.23 -19.49 -14.50
N GLU A 231 -11.08 -19.98 -14.91
CA GLU A 231 -9.98 -20.32 -14.01
C GLU A 231 -9.46 -19.06 -13.31
N ALA A 232 -9.24 -17.97 -14.05
CA ALA A 232 -8.83 -16.69 -13.50
C ALA A 232 -9.80 -16.18 -12.42
N ILE A 233 -11.10 -16.25 -12.68
CA ILE A 233 -12.14 -15.88 -11.71
C ILE A 233 -12.07 -16.79 -10.47
N SER A 234 -11.90 -18.09 -10.65
CA SER A 234 -11.81 -19.02 -9.53
C SER A 234 -10.62 -18.72 -8.61
N ILE A 235 -9.44 -18.48 -9.22
CA ILE A 235 -8.21 -18.07 -8.49
C ILE A 235 -8.45 -16.78 -7.73
N ALA A 236 -9.02 -15.76 -8.38
CA ALA A 236 -9.28 -14.47 -7.77
C ALA A 236 -10.26 -14.57 -6.57
N LEU A 237 -11.37 -15.28 -6.72
CA LEU A 237 -12.33 -15.47 -5.62
C LEU A 237 -11.73 -16.21 -4.42
N LYS A 238 -10.71 -17.03 -4.63
CA LYS A 238 -10.00 -17.75 -3.55
C LYS A 238 -8.90 -16.90 -2.91
N ASN A 239 -8.18 -16.08 -3.68
CA ASN A 239 -6.93 -15.46 -3.24
C ASN A 239 -7.02 -13.97 -2.99
N ASN A 240 -7.99 -13.25 -3.60
CA ASN A 240 -8.06 -11.80 -3.53
C ASN A 240 -8.19 -11.29 -2.07
N PRO A 241 -7.28 -10.43 -1.60
CA PRO A 241 -7.23 -10.00 -0.22
C PRO A 241 -8.41 -9.08 0.14
N GLN A 242 -8.94 -8.29 -0.78
CA GLN A 242 -10.08 -7.42 -0.52
C GLN A 242 -11.35 -8.24 -0.20
N LEU A 243 -11.56 -9.37 -0.89
CA LEU A 243 -12.67 -10.27 -0.58
C LEU A 243 -12.52 -10.90 0.80
N LYS A 244 -11.31 -11.40 1.12
CA LYS A 244 -11.00 -11.98 2.44
C LYS A 244 -11.12 -10.94 3.57
N TYR A 245 -10.84 -9.68 3.29
CA TYR A 245 -11.08 -8.58 4.21
C TYR A 245 -12.58 -8.47 4.54
N TYR A 246 -13.47 -8.40 3.53
CA TYR A 246 -14.92 -8.33 3.77
C TYR A 246 -15.45 -9.57 4.52
N GLU A 247 -14.97 -10.76 4.21
CA GLU A 247 -15.34 -11.99 4.92
C GLU A 247 -14.91 -11.96 6.40
N SER A 248 -13.75 -11.37 6.68
CA SER A 248 -13.27 -11.23 8.06
C SER A 248 -14.05 -10.16 8.84
N ILE A 249 -14.45 -9.06 8.20
CA ILE A 249 -15.30 -8.01 8.77
C ILE A 249 -16.69 -8.59 9.09
N GLU A 250 -17.27 -9.37 8.19
CA GLU A 250 -18.58 -10.01 8.43
C GLU A 250 -18.52 -10.95 9.63
N LYS A 251 -17.49 -11.80 9.73
CA LYS A 251 -17.29 -12.65 10.90
C LYS A 251 -17.18 -11.85 12.19
N SER A 252 -16.43 -10.74 12.17
CA SER A 252 -16.29 -9.84 13.32
C SER A 252 -17.63 -9.25 13.74
N SER A 253 -18.42 -8.73 12.78
CA SER A 253 -19.74 -8.16 13.07
C SER A 253 -20.74 -9.23 13.51
N GLY A 254 -20.64 -10.47 13.03
CA GLY A 254 -21.42 -11.61 13.53
C GLY A 254 -21.15 -11.93 15.00
N TYR A 255 -19.88 -11.92 15.43
CA TYR A 255 -19.54 -12.04 16.85
C TYR A 255 -19.99 -10.81 17.66
N ASN A 256 -20.00 -9.61 17.08
CA ASN A 256 -20.55 -8.44 17.74
C ASN A 256 -22.07 -8.58 17.97
N VAL A 257 -22.83 -9.15 17.03
CA VAL A 257 -24.25 -9.50 17.27
C VAL A 257 -24.40 -10.42 18.47
N SER A 258 -23.56 -11.47 18.55
CA SER A 258 -23.56 -12.42 19.65
C SER A 258 -23.18 -11.74 20.98
N SER A 259 -22.22 -10.82 20.97
CA SER A 259 -21.86 -9.99 22.14
C SER A 259 -23.03 -9.14 22.63
N LYS A 260 -23.78 -8.49 21.71
CA LYS A 260 -24.96 -7.69 22.07
C LYS A 260 -26.09 -8.57 22.64
N LYS A 261 -26.32 -9.75 22.08
CA LYS A 261 -27.27 -10.73 22.64
C LYS A 261 -26.89 -11.18 24.05
N SER A 262 -25.60 -11.36 24.32
CA SER A 262 -25.08 -11.72 25.65
C SER A 262 -25.39 -10.69 26.73
N MET A 263 -25.70 -9.44 26.35
CA MET A 263 -26.13 -8.40 27.32
C MET A 263 -27.51 -8.65 27.93
N LEU A 264 -28.30 -9.58 27.37
CA LEU A 264 -29.57 -10.02 27.95
C LEU A 264 -29.40 -11.13 28.99
N SER A 265 -28.21 -11.69 29.11
CA SER A 265 -27.91 -12.79 30.04
C SER A 265 -27.55 -12.25 31.43
N PRO A 266 -27.73 -13.07 32.50
CA PRO A 266 -27.20 -12.73 33.81
C PRO A 266 -25.70 -12.47 33.76
N GLN A 267 -25.24 -11.55 34.63
CA GLN A 267 -23.83 -11.22 34.78
C GLN A 267 -23.42 -11.48 36.23
N LEU A 268 -22.30 -12.16 36.44
CA LEU A 268 -21.72 -12.43 37.75
C LEU A 268 -20.37 -11.73 37.84
N SER A 269 -20.21 -10.93 38.89
CA SER A 269 -18.94 -10.28 39.23
C SER A 269 -18.60 -10.51 40.72
N LEU A 270 -17.29 -10.53 40.99
CA LEU A 270 -16.72 -10.55 42.32
C LEU A 270 -15.98 -9.24 42.55
N ARG A 271 -16.27 -8.59 43.66
CA ARG A 271 -15.61 -7.36 44.10
C ARG A 271 -14.98 -7.58 45.45
N GLY A 272 -13.69 -7.36 45.57
CA GLY A 272 -12.97 -7.23 46.83
C GLY A 272 -12.65 -5.77 47.08
N GLU A 273 -12.85 -5.29 48.32
CA GLU A 273 -12.59 -3.91 48.70
C GLU A 273 -11.96 -3.87 50.09
N TYR A 274 -10.90 -3.11 50.22
CA TYR A 274 -10.30 -2.70 51.48
C TYR A 274 -10.37 -1.18 51.55
N ILE A 275 -10.92 -0.64 52.68
CA ILE A 275 -11.06 0.78 52.91
C ILE A 275 -10.38 1.08 54.23
N TYR A 276 -9.49 2.06 54.21
CA TYR A 276 -8.98 2.75 55.35
C TYR A 276 -9.44 4.21 55.30
N ALA A 277 -10.01 4.71 56.43
CA ALA A 277 -10.47 6.08 56.41
C ALA A 277 -10.41 6.69 57.85
N GLU A 278 -9.95 7.93 57.89
CA GLU A 278 -9.86 8.75 59.11
C GLU A 278 -10.87 9.89 59.03
N ASP A 279 -11.39 10.32 60.18
CA ASP A 279 -12.26 11.50 60.37
C ASP A 279 -13.49 11.53 59.43
N GLN A 280 -14.11 10.38 59.19
CA GLN A 280 -15.22 10.26 58.23
C GLN A 280 -16.58 10.76 58.76
N SER A 281 -16.75 10.85 60.05
CA SER A 281 -18.07 11.10 60.64
C SER A 281 -18.07 12.32 61.55
N PHE A 282 -19.11 13.14 61.47
CA PHE A 282 -19.39 14.23 62.41
C PHE A 282 -19.76 13.76 63.85
N LEU A 283 -19.99 12.44 64.01
CA LEU A 283 -20.42 11.85 65.24
C LEU A 283 -19.41 10.93 65.92
N MET A 284 -18.45 10.39 65.17
CA MET A 284 -17.41 9.46 65.60
C MET A 284 -16.08 9.83 64.96
N SER A 285 -15.05 10.04 65.82
CA SER A 285 -13.68 10.38 65.39
C SER A 285 -12.78 9.15 65.27
N ASP A 286 -13.34 7.96 64.99
CA ASP A 286 -12.59 6.71 64.94
C ASP A 286 -12.19 6.38 63.52
N ASP A 287 -10.99 5.78 63.35
CA ASP A 287 -10.51 5.25 62.11
C ASP A 287 -11.33 4.04 61.67
N ILE A 288 -11.59 3.93 60.40
CA ILE A 288 -12.33 2.82 59.82
C ILE A 288 -11.35 1.92 59.03
N ASP A 289 -11.32 0.66 59.41
CA ASP A 289 -10.63 -0.42 58.71
C ASP A 289 -11.68 -1.46 58.29
N GLN A 290 -11.95 -1.50 56.97
CA GLN A 290 -13.02 -2.36 56.45
C GLN A 290 -12.53 -3.25 55.31
N TYR A 291 -12.81 -4.54 55.42
CA TYR A 291 -12.65 -5.53 54.37
C TYR A 291 -14.01 -6.01 53.88
N GLN A 292 -14.24 -5.97 52.58
CA GLN A 292 -15.49 -6.44 52.00
C GLN A 292 -15.24 -7.31 50.77
N ILE A 293 -15.92 -8.45 50.71
CA ILE A 293 -15.97 -9.30 49.50
C ILE A 293 -17.43 -9.43 49.10
N THR A 294 -17.75 -8.97 47.89
CA THR A 294 -19.11 -8.97 47.36
C THR A 294 -19.20 -9.79 46.08
N GLY A 295 -20.01 -10.84 46.06
CA GLY A 295 -20.47 -11.51 44.84
C GLY A 295 -21.77 -10.86 44.38
N GLN A 296 -21.77 -10.34 43.14
CA GLN A 296 -22.95 -9.67 42.59
C GLN A 296 -23.46 -10.41 41.36
N VAL A 297 -24.74 -10.78 41.35
CA VAL A 297 -25.47 -11.23 40.15
C VAL A 297 -26.36 -10.12 39.66
N LYS A 298 -26.21 -9.70 38.41
CA LYS A 298 -27.03 -8.69 37.75
C LYS A 298 -27.82 -9.31 36.62
N ILE A 299 -29.13 -9.33 36.71
CA ILE A 299 -30.04 -9.87 35.68
C ILE A 299 -30.76 -8.69 35.04
N PRO A 300 -30.46 -8.36 33.75
CA PRO A 300 -31.10 -7.27 33.05
C PRO A 300 -32.50 -7.69 32.58
N ILE A 301 -33.54 -7.22 33.28
CA ILE A 301 -34.94 -7.53 32.93
C ILE A 301 -35.48 -6.55 31.87
N PHE A 302 -35.33 -5.26 32.12
CA PHE A 302 -35.84 -4.22 31.22
C PHE A 302 -35.00 -2.93 31.33
N TYR A 303 -34.56 -2.42 30.17
CA TYR A 303 -33.81 -1.16 30.05
C TYR A 303 -34.46 -0.24 28.99
N GLY A 304 -35.78 -0.05 29.06
CA GLY A 304 -36.47 0.84 28.12
C GLY A 304 -36.30 0.44 26.63
N GLY A 305 -36.04 -0.85 26.36
CA GLY A 305 -35.82 -1.33 24.99
C GLY A 305 -34.39 -1.15 24.44
N LEU A 306 -33.45 -0.52 25.15
CA LEU A 306 -32.10 -0.22 24.73
C LEU A 306 -31.31 -1.47 24.24
N ASN A 307 -31.37 -2.56 25.00
CA ASN A 307 -30.68 -3.79 24.65
C ASN A 307 -31.17 -4.38 23.33
N TRP A 308 -32.48 -4.40 23.13
CA TRP A 308 -33.08 -4.87 21.87
C TRP A 308 -32.73 -3.98 20.69
N SER A 309 -32.73 -2.65 20.87
CA SER A 309 -32.30 -1.70 19.84
C SER A 309 -30.84 -1.94 19.44
N ASN A 310 -29.93 -2.14 20.41
CA ASN A 310 -28.53 -2.44 20.15
C ASN A 310 -28.33 -3.77 19.41
N ILE A 311 -29.14 -4.79 19.70
CA ILE A 311 -29.14 -6.06 18.99
C ILE A 311 -29.57 -5.86 17.53
N ARG A 312 -30.70 -5.21 17.29
CA ARG A 312 -31.19 -4.92 15.93
C ARG A 312 -30.15 -4.12 15.13
N LYS A 313 -29.59 -3.06 15.73
CA LYS A 313 -28.51 -2.29 15.10
C LYS A 313 -27.32 -3.16 14.68
N ALA A 314 -26.87 -4.07 15.57
CA ALA A 314 -25.76 -4.98 15.27
C ALA A 314 -26.12 -5.97 14.15
N GLN A 315 -27.38 -6.45 14.10
CA GLN A 315 -27.88 -7.32 13.03
C GLN A 315 -27.86 -6.61 11.67
N GLU A 316 -28.32 -5.34 11.61
CA GLU A 316 -28.29 -4.57 10.35
C GLU A 316 -26.84 -4.30 9.90
N ILE A 317 -25.91 -4.05 10.81
CA ILE A 317 -24.48 -3.92 10.47
C ILE A 317 -23.95 -5.23 9.87
N ASN A 318 -24.28 -6.38 10.45
CA ASN A 318 -23.87 -7.68 9.91
C ASN A 318 -24.53 -7.97 8.55
N SER A 319 -25.80 -7.59 8.37
CA SER A 319 -26.50 -7.69 7.09
C SER A 319 -25.82 -6.83 6.01
N ARG A 320 -25.46 -5.58 6.33
CA ARG A 320 -24.66 -4.70 5.45
C ARG A 320 -23.37 -5.40 5.03
N ASP A 321 -22.63 -5.99 5.98
CA ASP A 321 -21.34 -6.62 5.71
C ASP A 321 -21.49 -7.85 4.79
N LYS A 322 -22.58 -8.62 4.91
CA LYS A 322 -22.94 -9.69 3.96
C LYS A 322 -23.19 -9.16 2.55
N TYR A 323 -23.88 -8.05 2.39
CA TYR A 323 -24.06 -7.42 1.08
C TYR A 323 -22.74 -6.91 0.48
N LEU A 324 -21.80 -6.41 1.31
CA LEU A 324 -20.47 -6.03 0.84
C LEU A 324 -19.66 -7.21 0.32
N ILE A 325 -19.81 -8.42 0.86
CA ILE A 325 -19.20 -9.64 0.30
C ILE A 325 -19.79 -9.94 -1.09
N ILE A 326 -21.11 -9.83 -1.26
CA ILE A 326 -21.77 -10.09 -2.55
C ILE A 326 -21.30 -9.07 -3.60
N ASP A 327 -21.27 -7.79 -3.24
CA ASP A 327 -20.77 -6.71 -4.11
C ASP A 327 -19.29 -6.92 -4.46
N GLY A 328 -18.44 -7.24 -3.47
CA GLY A 328 -17.03 -7.55 -3.67
C GLY A 328 -16.82 -8.70 -4.65
N LYS A 329 -17.58 -9.78 -4.54
CA LYS A 329 -17.52 -10.91 -5.49
C LYS A 329 -17.90 -10.48 -6.92
N ARG A 330 -18.92 -9.62 -7.07
CA ARG A 330 -19.32 -9.08 -8.38
C ARG A 330 -18.23 -8.19 -8.99
N LYS A 331 -17.68 -7.28 -8.20
CA LYS A 331 -16.61 -6.36 -8.64
C LYS A 331 -15.35 -7.12 -9.06
N ILE A 332 -14.91 -8.09 -8.24
CA ILE A 332 -13.74 -8.91 -8.57
C ILE A 332 -13.93 -9.68 -9.87
N ARG A 333 -15.10 -10.31 -10.08
CA ARG A 333 -15.41 -10.97 -11.36
C ARG A 333 -15.32 -10.00 -12.54
N GLY A 334 -15.88 -8.79 -12.39
CA GLY A 334 -15.83 -7.77 -13.44
C GLY A 334 -14.39 -7.30 -13.74
N PHE A 335 -13.58 -7.04 -12.70
CA PHE A 335 -12.19 -6.62 -12.88
C PHE A 335 -11.32 -7.71 -13.50
N VAL A 336 -11.50 -8.97 -13.09
CA VAL A 336 -10.77 -10.11 -13.66
C VAL A 336 -11.11 -10.29 -15.14
N LYS A 337 -12.41 -10.27 -15.50
CA LYS A 337 -12.84 -10.37 -16.90
C LYS A 337 -12.22 -9.26 -17.76
N LYS A 338 -12.30 -8.01 -17.28
CA LYS A 338 -11.74 -6.85 -17.98
C LYS A 338 -10.23 -7.00 -18.14
N SER A 339 -9.49 -7.28 -17.05
CA SER A 339 -8.03 -7.36 -17.09
C SER A 339 -7.52 -8.57 -17.90
N PHE A 340 -8.25 -9.69 -17.89
CA PHE A 340 -7.94 -10.87 -18.71
C PHE A 340 -8.11 -10.58 -20.21
N ALA A 341 -9.21 -9.89 -20.58
CA ALA A 341 -9.43 -9.46 -21.96
C ALA A 341 -8.39 -8.43 -22.41
N GLU A 342 -8.04 -7.44 -21.57
CA GLU A 342 -6.99 -6.45 -21.83
C GLU A 342 -5.61 -7.10 -22.04
N TYR A 343 -5.26 -8.08 -21.22
CA TYR A 343 -4.02 -8.82 -21.36
C TYR A 343 -3.95 -9.60 -22.68
N ASN A 344 -5.01 -10.33 -23.04
CA ASN A 344 -5.08 -11.06 -24.31
C ASN A 344 -5.01 -10.12 -25.53
N ALA A 345 -5.72 -8.99 -25.48
CA ALA A 345 -5.65 -7.97 -26.52
C ALA A 345 -4.25 -7.36 -26.65
N SER A 346 -3.54 -7.16 -25.53
CA SER A 346 -2.17 -6.62 -25.52
C SER A 346 -1.17 -7.53 -26.22
N LYS A 347 -1.29 -8.84 -26.06
CA LYS A 347 -0.46 -9.83 -26.79
C LYS A 347 -0.64 -9.73 -28.32
N LEU A 348 -1.91 -9.65 -28.76
CA LEU A 348 -2.21 -9.49 -30.20
C LEU A 348 -1.68 -8.16 -30.72
N ARG A 349 -1.76 -7.09 -29.92
CA ARG A 349 -1.23 -5.77 -30.30
C ARG A 349 0.29 -5.80 -30.47
N ILE A 350 1.04 -6.48 -29.60
CA ILE A 350 2.50 -6.66 -29.79
C ILE A 350 2.78 -7.29 -31.15
N SER A 351 2.16 -8.42 -31.44
CA SER A 351 2.38 -9.13 -32.73
C SER A 351 2.02 -8.28 -33.96
N ALA A 352 0.93 -7.48 -33.86
CA ALA A 352 0.53 -6.57 -34.93
C ALA A 352 1.53 -5.43 -35.13
N THR A 353 1.97 -4.80 -34.04
CA THR A 353 2.93 -3.68 -34.11
C THR A 353 4.33 -4.13 -34.46
N GLU A 354 4.75 -5.35 -34.15
CA GLU A 354 6.01 -5.95 -34.66
C GLU A 354 5.99 -6.10 -36.14
N LYS A 355 4.90 -6.64 -36.73
CA LYS A 355 4.73 -6.75 -38.20
C LYS A 355 4.66 -5.39 -38.88
N GLN A 356 3.96 -4.42 -38.26
CA GLN A 356 3.91 -3.05 -38.77
C GLN A 356 5.31 -2.41 -38.81
N THR A 357 6.08 -2.53 -37.71
CA THR A 357 7.45 -1.99 -37.66
C THR A 357 8.34 -2.61 -38.73
N GLN A 358 8.25 -3.92 -38.91
CA GLN A 358 9.01 -4.60 -39.99
C GLN A 358 8.59 -4.14 -41.39
N ALA A 359 7.30 -3.96 -41.65
CA ALA A 359 6.79 -3.52 -42.94
C ALA A 359 7.20 -2.06 -43.26
N THR A 360 7.09 -1.17 -42.25
CA THR A 360 7.49 0.24 -42.44
C THR A 360 9.00 0.41 -42.57
N ASP A 361 9.82 -0.46 -41.95
CA ASP A 361 11.27 -0.48 -42.13
C ASP A 361 11.65 -0.84 -43.59
N ILE A 362 11.03 -1.90 -44.13
CA ILE A 362 11.22 -2.31 -45.53
C ILE A 362 10.76 -1.20 -46.51
N ALA A 363 9.61 -0.57 -46.22
CA ALA A 363 9.07 0.52 -47.02
C ALA A 363 10.01 1.74 -47.05
N LEU A 364 10.52 2.12 -45.85
CA LEU A 364 11.49 3.21 -45.75
C LEU A 364 12.76 2.96 -46.55
N GLU A 365 13.30 1.74 -46.46
CA GLU A 365 14.51 1.39 -47.23
C GLU A 365 14.24 1.41 -48.73
N GLY A 366 13.06 0.93 -49.19
CA GLY A 366 12.66 1.03 -50.59
C GLY A 366 12.53 2.48 -51.06
N VAL A 367 11.86 3.34 -50.30
CA VAL A 367 11.71 4.77 -50.64
C VAL A 367 13.07 5.48 -50.71
N LYS A 368 14.01 5.15 -49.79
CA LYS A 368 15.38 5.69 -49.84
C LYS A 368 16.11 5.33 -51.15
N GLN A 369 15.99 4.10 -51.62
CA GLN A 369 16.59 3.64 -52.87
C GLN A 369 15.94 4.31 -54.10
N GLU A 370 14.61 4.38 -54.13
CA GLU A 370 13.86 5.04 -55.20
C GLU A 370 14.16 6.55 -55.26
N PHE A 371 14.36 7.21 -54.13
CA PHE A 371 14.78 8.62 -54.07
C PHE A 371 16.16 8.83 -54.68
N GLN A 372 17.13 7.95 -54.38
CA GLN A 372 18.46 8.02 -54.97
C GLN A 372 18.43 7.87 -56.52
N LEU A 373 17.42 7.18 -57.02
CA LEU A 373 17.19 7.01 -58.48
C LEU A 373 16.36 8.18 -59.06
N GLY A 374 15.95 9.17 -58.25
CA GLY A 374 15.16 10.32 -58.69
C GLY A 374 13.68 10.04 -58.96
N THR A 375 13.16 8.87 -58.54
CA THR A 375 11.76 8.47 -58.75
C THR A 375 10.83 8.81 -57.61
N ARG A 376 11.37 9.30 -56.47
CA ARG A 376 10.64 9.77 -55.30
C ARG A 376 11.09 11.18 -54.91
N THR A 377 10.21 11.86 -54.17
CA THR A 377 10.45 13.22 -53.68
C THR A 377 11.05 13.22 -52.25
N THR A 378 11.60 14.37 -51.83
CA THR A 378 12.04 14.60 -50.44
C THR A 378 10.91 14.35 -49.45
N LEU A 379 9.68 14.73 -49.83
CA LEU A 379 8.50 14.53 -48.95
C LEU A 379 8.22 13.03 -48.72
N ASP A 380 8.34 12.20 -49.77
CA ASP A 380 8.12 10.74 -49.65
C ASP A 380 9.06 10.09 -48.64
N ILE A 381 10.34 10.52 -48.61
CA ILE A 381 11.29 10.03 -47.59
C ILE A 381 10.92 10.51 -46.20
N LEU A 382 10.61 11.80 -46.03
CA LEU A 382 10.25 12.37 -44.73
C LEU A 382 9.00 11.70 -44.15
N ASP A 383 8.03 11.37 -45.01
CA ASP A 383 6.82 10.65 -44.59
C ASP A 383 7.12 9.20 -44.23
N ALA A 384 7.94 8.50 -44.98
CA ALA A 384 8.35 7.12 -44.66
C ALA A 384 9.18 7.05 -43.35
N GLU A 385 10.06 8.02 -43.10
CA GLU A 385 10.82 8.15 -41.86
C GLU A 385 9.87 8.37 -40.65
N GLN A 386 8.83 9.21 -40.81
CA GLN A 386 7.83 9.44 -39.77
C GLN A 386 6.99 8.18 -39.52
N GLU A 387 6.52 7.49 -40.54
CA GLU A 387 5.75 6.24 -40.40
C GLU A 387 6.54 5.14 -39.68
N TYR A 388 7.82 5.01 -39.99
CA TYR A 388 8.70 4.05 -39.31
C TYR A 388 8.91 4.43 -37.82
N LEU A 389 9.15 5.71 -37.52
CA LEU A 389 9.25 6.20 -36.14
C LEU A 389 7.97 5.90 -35.35
N ASP A 390 6.81 6.21 -35.94
CA ASP A 390 5.50 6.00 -35.30
C ASP A 390 5.23 4.52 -35.04
N ALA A 391 5.62 3.64 -35.95
CA ALA A 391 5.55 2.19 -35.78
C ALA A 391 6.46 1.72 -34.62
N ARG A 392 7.68 2.22 -34.50
CA ARG A 392 8.60 1.90 -33.41
C ARG A 392 8.07 2.39 -32.04
N VAL A 393 7.55 3.61 -31.95
CA VAL A 393 6.93 4.15 -30.74
C VAL A 393 5.70 3.34 -30.34
N SER A 394 4.91 2.91 -31.33
CA SER A 394 3.74 2.04 -31.10
C SER A 394 4.15 0.67 -30.55
N LEU A 395 5.23 0.07 -31.04
CA LEU A 395 5.75 -1.20 -30.56
C LEU A 395 6.25 -1.09 -29.11
N VAL A 396 7.04 -0.06 -28.80
CA VAL A 396 7.51 0.22 -27.44
C VAL A 396 6.32 0.39 -26.49
N THR A 397 5.29 1.11 -26.93
CA THR A 397 4.06 1.32 -26.15
C THR A 397 3.30 0.01 -25.95
N ALA A 398 3.13 -0.80 -26.97
CA ALA A 398 2.42 -2.09 -26.90
C ALA A 398 3.12 -3.07 -25.95
N LYS A 399 4.44 -3.15 -25.95
CA LYS A 399 5.24 -3.97 -25.02
C LYS A 399 5.04 -3.50 -23.57
N ASN A 400 5.11 -2.20 -23.33
CA ASN A 400 4.86 -1.62 -22.00
C ASN A 400 3.44 -1.92 -21.50
N ASP A 401 2.42 -1.69 -22.34
CA ASP A 401 1.02 -1.90 -21.97
C ASP A 401 0.74 -3.37 -21.67
N SER A 402 1.40 -4.29 -22.38
CA SER A 402 1.30 -5.72 -22.11
C SER A 402 1.87 -6.08 -20.74
N ASN A 403 3.04 -5.54 -20.38
CA ASN A 403 3.63 -5.76 -19.07
C ASN A 403 2.74 -5.21 -17.96
N ILE A 404 2.21 -4.00 -18.11
CA ILE A 404 1.30 -3.40 -17.13
C ILE A 404 0.01 -4.22 -17.02
N SER A 405 -0.57 -4.70 -18.12
CA SER A 405 -1.80 -5.50 -18.11
C SER A 405 -1.60 -6.85 -17.42
N LEU A 406 -0.43 -7.46 -17.56
CA LEU A 406 -0.01 -8.67 -16.87
C LEU A 406 0.04 -8.47 -15.35
N PHE A 407 0.70 -7.40 -14.89
CA PHE A 407 0.78 -7.08 -13.46
C PHE A 407 -0.60 -6.71 -12.89
N ARG A 408 -1.44 -6.02 -13.65
CA ARG A 408 -2.83 -5.68 -13.28
C ARG A 408 -3.67 -6.94 -13.11
N LEU A 409 -3.57 -7.89 -14.03
CA LEU A 409 -4.25 -9.17 -13.91
C LEU A 409 -3.80 -9.91 -12.65
N SER A 410 -2.49 -10.02 -12.41
CA SER A 410 -1.91 -10.65 -11.22
C SER A 410 -2.36 -9.98 -9.92
N TYR A 411 -2.53 -8.67 -9.90
CA TYR A 411 -3.09 -7.92 -8.77
C TYR A 411 -4.54 -8.35 -8.50
N TYR A 412 -5.42 -8.37 -9.51
CA TYR A 412 -6.81 -8.78 -9.32
C TYR A 412 -6.97 -10.26 -8.98
N LEU A 413 -6.07 -11.11 -9.46
CA LEU A 413 -6.00 -12.52 -9.05
C LEU A 413 -5.59 -12.69 -7.58
N GLY A 414 -5.01 -11.66 -6.96
CA GLY A 414 -4.46 -11.75 -5.61
C GLY A 414 -3.15 -12.54 -5.54
N THR A 415 -2.45 -12.67 -6.67
CA THR A 415 -1.20 -13.43 -6.81
C THR A 415 0.04 -12.56 -6.88
N LEU A 416 -0.10 -11.23 -6.90
CA LEU A 416 1.02 -10.29 -6.94
C LEU A 416 1.68 -10.17 -5.56
N THR A 417 2.45 -11.17 -5.18
CA THR A 417 3.09 -11.27 -3.86
C THR A 417 4.61 -11.37 -4.00
N PRO A 418 5.38 -11.00 -2.95
CA PRO A 418 6.84 -11.16 -2.97
C PRO A 418 7.29 -12.59 -3.28
N GLU A 419 6.49 -13.61 -2.89
CA GLU A 419 6.76 -15.01 -3.17
C GLU A 419 6.70 -15.29 -4.66
N ASN A 420 5.60 -14.94 -5.32
CA ASN A 420 5.40 -15.23 -6.73
C ASN A 420 6.31 -14.39 -7.64
N LEU A 421 6.78 -13.24 -7.15
CA LEU A 421 7.75 -12.39 -7.84
C LEU A 421 9.20 -12.84 -7.62
N ASN A 422 9.44 -13.89 -6.81
CA ASN A 422 10.77 -14.37 -6.45
C ASN A 422 11.68 -13.24 -5.93
N MET A 423 11.13 -12.38 -5.06
CA MET A 423 11.87 -11.26 -4.48
C MET A 423 12.80 -11.75 -3.37
N ASP A 424 14.09 -11.38 -3.45
CA ASP A 424 15.07 -11.69 -2.41
C ASP A 424 15.00 -10.63 -1.28
N ILE A 425 14.04 -10.81 -0.38
CA ILE A 425 13.76 -9.89 0.73
C ILE A 425 13.42 -10.63 2.01
N ILE A 426 13.69 -9.98 3.14
CA ILE A 426 13.16 -10.40 4.43
C ILE A 426 11.70 -9.97 4.51
N LYS A 427 10.79 -10.95 4.44
CA LYS A 427 9.35 -10.71 4.47
C LYS A 427 8.87 -10.28 5.85
N TYR A 428 7.91 -9.36 5.87
CA TYR A 428 7.25 -8.99 7.10
C TYR A 428 6.34 -10.13 7.61
N ASP A 429 6.58 -10.59 8.86
CA ASP A 429 5.70 -11.56 9.51
C ASP A 429 4.58 -10.84 10.29
N PRO A 430 3.33 -10.85 9.80
CA PRO A 430 2.20 -10.21 10.45
C PRO A 430 1.80 -10.87 11.78
N ASN A 431 2.32 -12.07 12.09
CA ASN A 431 2.02 -12.79 13.32
C ASN A 431 3.01 -12.47 14.46
N LYS A 432 4.17 -11.92 14.15
CA LYS A 432 5.24 -11.68 15.13
C LYS A 432 4.77 -10.74 16.25
N ASN A 433 4.16 -9.62 15.88
CA ASN A 433 3.64 -8.66 16.86
C ASN A 433 2.43 -9.23 17.62
N TYR A 434 1.48 -9.86 16.94
CA TYR A 434 0.32 -10.50 17.54
C TYR A 434 0.71 -11.50 18.64
N LYS A 435 1.69 -12.39 18.38
CA LYS A 435 2.19 -13.35 19.36
C LYS A 435 2.80 -12.63 20.58
N ARG A 436 3.53 -11.55 20.35
CA ARG A 436 4.19 -10.78 21.39
C ARG A 436 3.19 -10.09 22.32
N VAL A 437 2.22 -9.33 21.78
CA VAL A 437 1.25 -8.56 22.57
C VAL A 437 0.29 -9.45 23.35
N LYS A 438 0.06 -10.68 22.88
CA LYS A 438 -0.73 -11.67 23.63
C LYS A 438 -0.11 -12.05 24.96
N THR A 439 1.21 -11.95 25.11
CA THR A 439 1.95 -12.32 26.33
C THR A 439 2.29 -11.12 27.22
N ILE A 440 2.39 -9.91 26.66
CA ILE A 440 2.69 -8.70 27.42
C ILE A 440 1.42 -8.19 28.09
N LYS A 441 1.46 -8.03 29.43
CA LYS A 441 0.32 -7.53 30.22
C LYS A 441 0.55 -6.13 30.79
N ILE A 442 1.79 -5.75 31.06
CA ILE A 442 2.14 -4.48 31.69
C ILE A 442 3.36 -3.90 30.96
N GLY A 443 3.36 -2.61 30.76
CA GLY A 443 4.49 -1.83 30.25
C GLY A 443 4.36 -1.39 28.78
N PRO A 444 5.17 -0.40 28.38
CA PRO A 444 5.14 0.16 27.03
C PRO A 444 5.66 -0.81 25.99
N ASN A 445 5.19 -0.63 24.77
CA ASN A 445 5.67 -1.38 23.62
C ASN A 445 7.09 -0.92 23.23
N ARG A 446 8.12 -1.76 23.44
CA ARG A 446 9.50 -1.49 23.04
C ARG A 446 9.77 -1.85 21.56
N ILE A 447 8.89 -1.46 20.65
CA ILE A 447 9.26 -1.49 19.23
C ILE A 447 10.07 -0.22 18.98
N LYS A 448 11.37 -0.36 18.69
CA LYS A 448 12.09 0.70 17.98
C LYS A 448 11.34 0.91 16.67
N VAL A 449 10.78 2.10 16.46
CA VAL A 449 10.35 2.53 15.14
C VAL A 449 11.60 2.41 14.26
N ILE A 450 11.56 1.49 13.30
CA ILE A 450 12.66 1.30 12.36
C ILE A 450 12.70 2.57 11.52
N GLY A 451 13.81 3.27 11.64
CA GLY A 451 14.22 4.24 10.63
C GLY A 451 13.80 5.67 10.91
N ASN A 452 14.74 6.45 11.38
CA ASN A 452 14.98 7.75 10.81
C ASN A 452 15.29 7.53 9.32
N VAL A 453 14.27 7.46 8.50
CA VAL A 453 14.43 7.71 7.08
C VAL A 453 14.42 9.23 6.98
N ASP A 454 15.61 9.83 6.98
CA ASP A 454 15.79 11.22 6.65
C ASP A 454 15.34 11.44 5.20
N TRP A 455 14.12 11.92 5.04
CA TRP A 455 13.53 12.25 3.74
C TRP A 455 13.91 13.66 3.24
N TYR A 456 14.84 14.34 3.95
CA TYR A 456 15.28 15.70 3.64
C TYR A 456 16.80 15.72 3.37
N HIS A 457 17.23 15.14 2.24
CA HIS A 457 18.47 15.51 1.54
C HIS A 457 18.36 15.19 0.04
#